data_86b6b905ffdbb0976b4ff24a95f6d56d
#
_entry.id   86b6b905ffdbb0976b4ff24a95f6d56d
#
_cell.length_a   1.000
_cell.length_b   1.000
_cell.length_c   1.000
_cell.angle_alpha   90.00
_cell.angle_beta   90.00
_cell.angle_gamma   90.00
#
_symmetry.space_group_name_H-M   'P 1'
#
loop_
_entity.id
_entity.type
_entity.pdbx_description
1 polymer ?
#
loop_
_entity_poly.entity_id
_entity_poly.type
_entity_poly.pdbx_seq_one_letter_code
_entity_poly.pdbx_strand_id
1 'polypeptide(L)'
;MKKERHIPASYSLHYIHEATEFVVYTHEVRGKIVAMAFAGKATKPLWHYIFGSAERLAEKIKSQVESLEAHKAMVAERRKARSAPHKLVGGEVFRTSWGYEQTNVEYYEVVGVRGQTIELREIAQSREEEGYLCGKTKPMPGMFIGEAFSRRVSMVGGSPSVKIHQSATAYYEQPIVMSSGKPVYKERYWSSYY
;
A
#
# COMPACT_ATOMS: atom_id res chain seq x y z
N MET A 1 -8.26 2.87 26.65
CA MET A 1 -7.99 4.28 27.03
C MET A 1 -7.36 4.99 25.85
N LYS A 2 -7.90 6.14 25.41
CA LYS A 2 -7.23 7.01 24.43
C LYS A 2 -6.01 7.61 25.12
N LYS A 3 -4.83 7.41 24.55
CA LYS A 3 -3.61 8.11 25.03
C LYS A 3 -3.76 9.59 24.70
N GLU A 4 -3.67 10.46 25.69
CA GLU A 4 -3.71 11.90 25.53
C GLU A 4 -2.32 12.46 25.21
N ARG A 5 -2.29 13.62 24.53
CA ARG A 5 -1.04 14.35 24.28
C ARG A 5 -0.51 14.91 25.60
N HIS A 6 0.74 14.67 25.88
CA HIS A 6 1.39 15.33 27.02
C HIS A 6 1.87 16.72 26.59
N ILE A 7 1.18 17.75 27.06
CA ILE A 7 1.53 19.15 26.85
C ILE A 7 1.82 19.74 28.23
N PRO A 8 3.07 20.19 28.49
CA PRO A 8 3.39 20.79 29.79
C PRO A 8 2.57 22.07 30.06
N ALA A 9 2.21 22.31 31.30
CA ALA A 9 1.35 23.43 31.70
C ALA A 9 1.88 24.83 31.31
N SER A 10 3.20 24.93 31.09
CA SER A 10 3.84 26.18 30.65
C SER A 10 3.64 26.50 29.17
N TYR A 11 3.13 25.57 28.38
CA TYR A 11 2.89 25.78 26.95
C TYR A 11 1.50 26.34 26.69
N SER A 12 1.41 27.32 25.80
CA SER A 12 0.16 27.87 25.28
C SER A 12 -0.05 27.50 23.82
N LEU A 13 -1.30 27.39 23.41
CA LEU A 13 -1.65 27.17 22.01
C LEU A 13 -1.22 28.37 21.17
N HIS A 14 -0.43 28.14 20.14
CA HIS A 14 0.12 29.18 19.26
C HIS A 14 -0.52 29.16 17.86
N TYR A 15 -0.72 27.96 17.29
CA TYR A 15 -1.22 27.85 15.92
C TYR A 15 -2.05 26.59 15.73
N ILE A 16 -3.11 26.67 14.93
CA ILE A 16 -3.95 25.54 14.50
C ILE A 16 -4.14 25.61 12.99
N HIS A 17 -3.97 24.47 12.33
CA HIS A 17 -4.39 24.27 10.94
C HIS A 17 -5.38 23.11 10.88
N GLU A 18 -6.68 23.44 10.81
CA GLU A 18 -7.78 22.47 10.92
C GLU A 18 -7.72 21.40 9.82
N ALA A 19 -7.43 21.79 8.58
CA ALA A 19 -7.44 20.87 7.43
C ALA A 19 -6.50 19.67 7.59
N THR A 20 -5.38 19.82 8.29
CA THR A 20 -4.39 18.76 8.56
C THR A 20 -4.37 18.31 10.02
N GLU A 21 -5.25 18.86 10.86
CA GLU A 21 -5.24 18.66 12.32
C GLU A 21 -3.85 18.96 12.92
N PHE A 22 -3.13 19.95 12.36
CA PHE A 22 -1.80 20.34 12.81
C PHE A 22 -1.92 21.44 13.84
N VAL A 23 -1.27 21.27 14.99
CA VAL A 23 -1.29 22.22 16.10
C VAL A 23 0.11 22.46 16.63
N VAL A 24 0.38 23.71 17.02
CA VAL A 24 1.65 24.12 17.61
C VAL A 24 1.40 24.78 18.95
N TYR A 25 2.13 24.35 19.95
CA TYR A 25 2.18 24.96 21.29
C TYR A 25 3.54 25.59 21.48
N THR A 26 3.57 26.73 22.13
CA THR A 26 4.80 27.47 22.41
C THR A 26 4.96 27.80 23.89
N HIS A 27 6.20 27.93 24.30
CA HIS A 27 6.61 28.40 25.59
C HIS A 27 7.87 29.25 25.43
N GLU A 28 7.95 30.38 26.12
CA GLU A 28 9.10 31.28 26.05
C GLU A 28 10.05 31.04 27.21
N VAL A 29 11.34 30.87 26.92
CA VAL A 29 12.40 30.64 27.90
C VAL A 29 13.61 31.49 27.54
N ARG A 30 13.97 32.44 28.43
CA ARG A 30 15.18 33.29 28.27
C ARG A 30 15.25 33.96 26.89
N GLY A 31 14.14 34.52 26.44
CA GLY A 31 14.04 35.21 25.13
C GLY A 31 14.10 34.29 23.92
N LYS A 32 13.99 32.97 24.09
CA LYS A 32 13.88 31.99 23.01
C LYS A 32 12.51 31.32 23.03
N ILE A 33 12.00 30.98 21.85
CA ILE A 33 10.72 30.32 21.69
C ILE A 33 10.96 28.80 21.62
N VAL A 34 10.44 28.08 22.58
CA VAL A 34 10.39 26.61 22.52
C VAL A 34 9.02 26.23 21.95
N ALA A 35 8.99 25.48 20.87
CA ALA A 35 7.75 25.11 20.21
C ALA A 35 7.64 23.58 20.00
N MET A 36 6.45 23.07 20.25
CA MET A 36 6.07 21.67 20.12
C MET A 36 4.90 21.53 19.17
N ALA A 37 5.00 20.65 18.20
CA ALA A 37 3.96 20.46 17.20
C ALA A 37 3.44 19.03 17.14
N PHE A 38 2.14 18.90 16.86
CA PHE A 38 1.46 17.63 16.65
C PHE A 38 0.67 17.65 15.35
N ALA A 39 0.48 16.49 14.73
CA ALA A 39 -0.37 16.34 13.56
C ALA A 39 -1.34 15.17 13.72
N GLY A 40 -2.57 15.32 13.27
CA GLY A 40 -3.62 14.31 13.32
C GLY A 40 -3.85 13.81 14.75
N LYS A 41 -3.99 12.50 14.91
CA LYS A 41 -4.26 11.83 16.20
C LYS A 41 -2.99 11.41 16.96
N ALA A 42 -1.81 11.83 16.51
CA ALA A 42 -0.56 11.45 17.14
C ALA A 42 -0.46 12.02 18.55
N THR A 43 -0.01 11.19 19.50
CA THR A 43 0.23 11.58 20.89
C THR A 43 1.68 12.01 21.15
N LYS A 44 2.60 11.58 20.27
CA LYS A 44 3.98 12.05 20.27
C LYS A 44 4.10 13.29 19.40
N PRO A 45 4.91 14.30 19.82
CA PRO A 45 5.13 15.46 18.98
C PRO A 45 5.81 15.07 17.67
N LEU A 46 5.39 15.72 16.58
CA LEU A 46 6.04 15.61 15.26
C LEU A 46 7.45 16.21 15.32
N TRP A 47 7.57 17.32 16.06
CA TRP A 47 8.85 17.95 16.41
C TRP A 47 8.70 18.78 17.68
N HIS A 48 9.84 19.01 18.35
CA HIS A 48 9.95 19.85 19.54
C HIS A 48 11.30 20.56 19.46
N TYR A 49 11.27 21.86 19.11
CA TYR A 49 12.47 22.64 18.80
C TYR A 49 12.49 23.98 19.52
N ILE A 50 13.71 24.55 19.60
CA ILE A 50 13.97 25.90 20.11
C ILE A 50 14.23 26.81 18.91
N PHE A 51 13.56 27.93 18.85
CA PHE A 51 13.67 28.95 17.80
C PHE A 51 14.27 30.23 18.36
N GLY A 52 15.19 30.81 17.60
CA GLY A 52 15.82 32.08 17.97
C GLY A 52 14.97 33.31 17.64
N SER A 53 13.94 33.14 16.79
CA SER A 53 13.02 34.24 16.43
C SER A 53 11.65 33.71 16.03
N ALA A 54 10.64 34.57 16.07
CA ALA A 54 9.28 34.26 15.66
C ALA A 54 9.18 33.99 14.14
N GLU A 55 9.98 34.66 13.33
CA GLU A 55 10.03 34.48 11.88
C GLU A 55 10.45 33.05 11.53
N ARG A 56 11.51 32.51 12.16
CA ARG A 56 11.94 31.14 11.96
C ARG A 56 10.90 30.10 12.37
N LEU A 57 10.15 30.38 13.44
CA LEU A 57 9.02 29.54 13.83
C LEU A 57 7.92 29.57 12.77
N ALA A 58 7.56 30.77 12.29
CA ALA A 58 6.55 30.94 11.25
C ALA A 58 6.92 30.23 9.94
N GLU A 59 8.19 30.34 9.50
CA GLU A 59 8.70 29.60 8.32
C GLU A 59 8.60 28.09 8.52
N LYS A 60 8.96 27.59 9.70
CA LYS A 60 8.84 26.15 10.02
C LYS A 60 7.40 25.69 10.03
N ILE A 61 6.48 26.46 10.58
CA ILE A 61 5.04 26.17 10.57
C ILE A 61 4.54 26.11 9.12
N LYS A 62 4.83 27.14 8.33
CA LYS A 62 4.43 27.22 6.91
C LYS A 62 4.91 26.00 6.11
N SER A 63 6.19 25.70 6.13
CA SER A 63 6.78 24.55 5.45
C SER A 63 6.17 23.22 5.91
N GLN A 64 5.85 23.10 7.21
CA GLN A 64 5.23 21.89 7.73
C GLN A 64 3.79 21.71 7.26
N VAL A 65 3.01 22.80 7.22
CA VAL A 65 1.63 22.81 6.71
C VAL A 65 1.62 22.39 5.24
N GLU A 66 2.45 23.02 4.41
CA GLU A 66 2.58 22.70 2.98
C GLU A 66 2.92 21.20 2.76
N SER A 67 3.84 20.66 3.55
CA SER A 67 4.22 19.23 3.50
C SER A 67 3.05 18.32 3.88
N LEU A 68 2.30 18.66 4.93
CA LEU A 68 1.14 17.87 5.38
C LEU A 68 -0.01 17.91 4.37
N GLU A 69 -0.27 19.06 3.76
CA GLU A 69 -1.27 19.21 2.71
C GLU A 69 -0.91 18.41 1.46
N ALA A 70 0.33 18.52 1.00
CA ALA A 70 0.83 17.75 -0.14
C ALA A 70 0.74 16.24 0.11
N HIS A 71 1.11 15.79 1.32
CA HIS A 71 0.97 14.39 1.71
C HIS A 71 -0.50 13.94 1.72
N LYS A 72 -1.40 14.76 2.28
CA LYS A 72 -2.84 14.47 2.32
C LYS A 72 -3.43 14.37 0.90
N ALA A 73 -3.07 15.29 0.02
CA ALA A 73 -3.49 15.28 -1.39
C ALA A 73 -2.98 14.01 -2.11
N MET A 74 -1.71 13.67 -1.95
CA MET A 74 -1.12 12.47 -2.53
C MET A 74 -1.81 11.18 -2.04
N VAL A 75 -2.13 11.09 -0.74
CA VAL A 75 -2.84 9.93 -0.18
C VAL A 75 -4.27 9.84 -0.74
N ALA A 76 -4.96 10.97 -0.87
CA ALA A 76 -6.30 11.03 -1.45
C ALA A 76 -6.30 10.59 -2.92
N GLU A 77 -5.35 11.06 -3.70
CA GLU A 77 -5.18 10.68 -5.10
C GLU A 77 -4.87 9.18 -5.27
N ARG A 78 -3.93 8.65 -4.47
CA ARG A 78 -3.64 7.21 -4.43
C ARG A 78 -4.88 6.39 -4.07
N ARG A 79 -5.69 6.84 -3.13
CA ARG A 79 -6.92 6.16 -2.75
C ARG A 79 -7.94 6.17 -3.89
N LYS A 80 -8.09 7.30 -4.58
CA LYS A 80 -8.95 7.43 -5.76
C LYS A 80 -8.47 6.51 -6.90
N ALA A 81 -7.18 6.54 -7.21
CA ALA A 81 -6.59 5.68 -8.23
C ALA A 81 -6.78 4.19 -7.91
N ARG A 82 -6.57 3.76 -6.65
CA ARG A 82 -6.78 2.37 -6.22
C ARG A 82 -8.24 1.91 -6.30
N SER A 83 -9.18 2.84 -6.21
CA SER A 83 -10.62 2.56 -6.29
C SER A 83 -11.18 2.71 -7.70
N ALA A 84 -10.33 2.98 -8.71
CA ALA A 84 -10.76 3.07 -10.08
C ALA A 84 -11.38 1.72 -10.55
N PRO A 85 -12.42 1.76 -11.41
CA PRO A 85 -13.05 0.56 -11.91
C PRO A 85 -12.06 -0.28 -12.74
N HIS A 86 -12.17 -1.57 -12.63
CA HIS A 86 -11.43 -2.54 -13.44
C HIS A 86 -12.30 -3.09 -14.59
N LYS A 87 -11.66 -3.72 -15.57
CA LYS A 87 -12.32 -4.31 -16.74
C LYS A 87 -12.27 -5.84 -16.75
N LEU A 88 -12.07 -6.47 -15.58
CA LEU A 88 -12.04 -7.91 -15.45
C LEU A 88 -13.44 -8.49 -15.71
N VAL A 89 -13.50 -9.63 -16.39
CA VAL A 89 -14.78 -10.29 -16.76
C VAL A 89 -14.85 -11.75 -16.30
N GLY A 90 -13.69 -12.43 -16.17
CA GLY A 90 -13.56 -13.82 -15.80
C GLY A 90 -12.58 -14.58 -16.69
N GLY A 91 -11.88 -15.54 -16.13
CA GLY A 91 -10.81 -16.27 -16.81
C GLY A 91 -9.45 -15.59 -16.74
N GLU A 92 -9.37 -14.36 -16.24
CA GLU A 92 -8.08 -13.68 -16.04
C GLU A 92 -7.29 -14.32 -14.90
N VAL A 93 -5.98 -14.38 -15.12
CA VAL A 93 -5.05 -14.96 -14.15
C VAL A 93 -4.34 -13.87 -13.34
N PHE A 94 -4.27 -14.07 -12.05
CA PHE A 94 -3.47 -13.30 -11.12
C PHE A 94 -2.32 -14.15 -10.59
N ARG A 95 -1.18 -13.54 -10.38
CA ARG A 95 0.02 -14.17 -9.83
C ARG A 95 0.45 -13.46 -8.55
N THR A 96 0.77 -14.22 -7.53
CA THR A 96 1.53 -13.74 -6.39
C THR A 96 2.92 -14.35 -6.35
N SER A 97 3.85 -13.64 -5.73
CA SER A 97 5.19 -14.15 -5.46
C SER A 97 5.58 -13.66 -4.06
N TRP A 98 5.97 -14.58 -3.21
CA TRP A 98 6.29 -14.29 -1.81
C TRP A 98 7.33 -15.27 -1.25
N GLY A 99 7.96 -14.92 -0.12
CA GLY A 99 8.96 -15.70 0.57
C GLY A 99 10.13 -14.83 1.00
N TYR A 100 10.85 -15.23 2.04
CA TYR A 100 11.99 -14.47 2.55
C TYR A 100 13.29 -14.96 1.91
N GLU A 101 13.57 -16.26 1.96
CA GLU A 101 14.78 -16.88 1.38
C GLU A 101 14.44 -17.82 0.20
N GLN A 102 13.17 -17.93 -0.15
CA GLN A 102 12.64 -18.71 -1.26
C GLN A 102 11.65 -17.87 -2.06
N THR A 103 11.33 -18.29 -3.27
CA THR A 103 10.35 -17.66 -4.13
C THR A 103 9.18 -18.60 -4.37
N ASN A 104 8.13 -18.45 -3.56
CA ASN A 104 6.86 -19.13 -3.79
C ASN A 104 6.07 -18.37 -4.85
N VAL A 105 5.54 -19.08 -5.82
CA VAL A 105 4.66 -18.52 -6.86
C VAL A 105 3.33 -19.27 -6.81
N GLU A 106 2.25 -18.53 -6.78
CA GLU A 106 0.89 -19.05 -6.80
C GLU A 106 0.09 -18.31 -7.86
N TYR A 107 -0.85 -18.99 -8.48
CA TYR A 107 -1.71 -18.45 -9.52
C TYR A 107 -3.17 -18.62 -9.13
N TYR A 108 -3.96 -17.63 -9.48
CA TYR A 108 -5.40 -17.58 -9.21
C TYR A 108 -6.12 -17.16 -10.47
N GLU A 109 -7.22 -17.82 -10.78
CA GLU A 109 -8.10 -17.46 -11.90
C GLU A 109 -9.36 -16.80 -11.39
N VAL A 110 -9.83 -15.78 -12.10
CA VAL A 110 -11.08 -15.09 -11.81
C VAL A 110 -12.23 -15.97 -12.29
N VAL A 111 -13.04 -16.47 -11.35
CA VAL A 111 -14.21 -17.30 -11.62
C VAL A 111 -15.54 -16.51 -11.54
N GLY A 112 -15.50 -15.31 -10.98
CA GLY A 112 -16.68 -14.45 -10.91
C GLY A 112 -16.31 -12.99 -10.68
N VAL A 113 -17.17 -12.07 -11.14
CA VAL A 113 -16.97 -10.63 -11.00
C VAL A 113 -18.25 -9.99 -10.48
N ARG A 114 -18.15 -9.19 -9.43
CA ARG A 114 -19.25 -8.43 -8.84
C ARG A 114 -18.80 -7.01 -8.47
N GLY A 115 -18.93 -6.08 -9.40
CA GLY A 115 -18.46 -4.70 -9.23
C GLY A 115 -16.95 -4.65 -8.97
N GLN A 116 -16.52 -4.07 -7.83
CA GLN A 116 -15.10 -4.02 -7.44
C GLN A 116 -14.60 -5.29 -6.75
N THR A 117 -15.44 -6.29 -6.59
CA THR A 117 -15.07 -7.56 -5.95
C THR A 117 -15.04 -8.66 -7.01
N ILE A 118 -13.98 -9.45 -6.98
CA ILE A 118 -13.84 -10.64 -7.83
C ILE A 118 -13.81 -11.89 -6.94
N GLU A 119 -14.29 -12.96 -7.50
CA GLU A 119 -14.13 -14.30 -6.94
C GLU A 119 -12.95 -14.97 -7.63
N LEU A 120 -12.01 -15.42 -6.84
CA LEU A 120 -10.77 -16.04 -7.27
C LEU A 120 -10.76 -17.49 -6.84
N ARG A 121 -10.16 -18.33 -7.65
CA ARG A 121 -9.85 -19.71 -7.29
C ARG A 121 -8.41 -20.02 -7.64
N GLU A 122 -7.70 -20.66 -6.74
CA GLU A 122 -6.33 -21.09 -6.99
C GLU A 122 -6.30 -22.14 -8.11
N ILE A 123 -5.31 -22.02 -9.00
CA ILE A 123 -5.10 -22.94 -10.12
C ILE A 123 -3.74 -23.62 -10.03
N ALA A 124 -3.65 -24.81 -10.61
CA ALA A 124 -2.40 -25.54 -10.75
C ALA A 124 -1.38 -24.74 -11.58
N GLN A 125 -0.13 -25.10 -11.43
CA GLN A 125 0.99 -24.55 -12.18
C GLN A 125 1.85 -25.68 -12.75
N SER A 126 2.34 -25.53 -13.97
CA SER A 126 3.43 -26.34 -14.45
C SER A 126 4.73 -25.90 -13.76
N ARG A 127 5.58 -26.86 -13.39
CA ARG A 127 6.92 -26.57 -12.86
C ARG A 127 7.96 -27.30 -13.71
N GLU A 128 8.98 -26.58 -14.10
CA GLU A 128 10.15 -27.08 -14.77
C GLU A 128 11.37 -26.78 -13.90
N GLU A 129 12.09 -27.81 -13.49
CA GLU A 129 13.29 -27.68 -12.67
C GLU A 129 14.48 -27.33 -13.58
N GLU A 130 15.17 -26.25 -13.29
CA GLU A 130 16.40 -25.84 -14.01
C GLU A 130 17.65 -25.96 -13.13
N GLY A 131 17.49 -26.29 -11.84
CA GLY A 131 18.59 -26.45 -10.89
C GLY A 131 18.10 -27.03 -9.58
N TYR A 132 19.00 -27.12 -8.60
CA TYR A 132 18.65 -27.62 -7.27
C TYR A 132 17.62 -26.71 -6.60
N LEU A 133 16.44 -27.27 -6.37
CA LEU A 133 15.30 -26.59 -5.72
C LEU A 133 14.89 -25.25 -6.37
N CYS A 134 15.08 -25.08 -7.66
CA CYS A 134 14.65 -23.91 -8.40
C CYS A 134 14.32 -24.21 -9.86
N GLY A 135 13.58 -23.33 -10.48
CA GLY A 135 13.18 -23.50 -11.87
C GLY A 135 12.17 -22.47 -12.34
N LYS A 136 11.39 -22.85 -13.33
CA LYS A 136 10.35 -22.03 -13.94
C LYS A 136 8.95 -22.59 -13.71
N THR A 137 7.97 -21.70 -13.70
CA THR A 137 6.56 -22.06 -13.53
C THR A 137 5.67 -21.21 -14.44
N LYS A 138 4.55 -21.80 -14.84
CA LYS A 138 3.46 -21.14 -15.59
C LYS A 138 2.11 -21.54 -15.00
N PRO A 139 1.09 -20.67 -15.06
CA PRO A 139 -0.27 -21.05 -14.67
C PRO A 139 -0.87 -22.09 -15.62
N MET A 140 -1.76 -22.90 -15.10
CA MET A 140 -2.59 -23.85 -15.85
C MET A 140 -4.07 -23.43 -15.72
N PRO A 141 -4.56 -22.49 -16.54
CA PRO A 141 -5.94 -22.01 -16.45
C PRO A 141 -6.98 -23.13 -16.55
N GLY A 142 -8.02 -23.04 -15.73
CA GLY A 142 -9.08 -24.03 -15.63
C GLY A 142 -8.73 -25.25 -14.76
N MET A 143 -7.48 -25.42 -14.31
CA MET A 143 -7.08 -26.51 -13.42
C MET A 143 -7.11 -26.06 -11.97
N PHE A 144 -8.30 -26.01 -11.40
CA PHE A 144 -8.53 -25.54 -10.03
C PHE A 144 -8.08 -26.53 -8.97
N ILE A 145 -7.39 -26.04 -7.94
CA ILE A 145 -6.87 -26.84 -6.82
C ILE A 145 -7.35 -26.36 -5.45
N GLY A 146 -7.90 -25.17 -5.35
CA GLY A 146 -8.39 -24.58 -4.10
C GLY A 146 -9.88 -24.25 -4.14
N GLU A 147 -10.39 -23.79 -3.01
CA GLU A 147 -11.75 -23.26 -2.90
C GLU A 147 -11.81 -21.82 -3.44
N ALA A 148 -12.99 -21.42 -3.91
CA ALA A 148 -13.22 -20.07 -4.37
C ALA A 148 -13.32 -19.09 -3.18
N PHE A 149 -12.76 -17.91 -3.32
CA PHE A 149 -12.84 -16.84 -2.32
C PHE A 149 -12.94 -15.47 -2.96
N SER A 150 -13.60 -14.54 -2.28
CA SER A 150 -13.82 -13.20 -2.80
C SER A 150 -12.77 -12.22 -2.31
N ARG A 151 -12.32 -11.32 -3.18
CA ARG A 151 -11.40 -10.21 -2.86
C ARG A 151 -11.79 -8.95 -3.61
N ARG A 152 -11.55 -7.81 -2.97
CA ARG A 152 -11.71 -6.50 -3.61
C ARG A 152 -10.50 -6.21 -4.49
N VAL A 153 -10.75 -5.77 -5.71
CA VAL A 153 -9.70 -5.32 -6.65
C VAL A 153 -9.21 -3.93 -6.27
N SER A 154 -7.91 -3.74 -6.36
CA SER A 154 -7.23 -2.46 -6.21
C SER A 154 -6.41 -2.18 -7.46
N MET A 155 -6.53 -0.98 -8.02
CA MET A 155 -5.73 -0.59 -9.19
C MET A 155 -4.38 -0.05 -8.71
N VAL A 156 -3.28 -0.65 -9.12
CA VAL A 156 -1.91 -0.23 -8.80
C VAL A 156 -1.15 0.02 -10.10
N GLY A 157 -0.73 1.26 -10.32
CA GLY A 157 -0.05 1.64 -11.56
C GLY A 157 -0.90 1.39 -12.83
N GLY A 158 -2.23 1.47 -12.72
CA GLY A 158 -3.16 1.18 -13.83
C GLY A 158 -3.47 -0.31 -14.03
N SER A 159 -2.86 -1.21 -13.26
CA SER A 159 -3.11 -2.65 -13.35
C SER A 159 -3.89 -3.19 -12.14
N PRO A 160 -4.80 -4.17 -12.35
CA PRO A 160 -5.54 -4.79 -11.27
C PRO A 160 -4.60 -5.58 -10.33
N SER A 161 -4.87 -5.50 -9.04
CA SER A 161 -4.21 -6.28 -8.01
C SER A 161 -5.19 -6.65 -6.91
N VAL A 162 -4.93 -7.75 -6.23
CA VAL A 162 -5.75 -8.23 -5.11
C VAL A 162 -4.88 -8.70 -3.96
N LYS A 163 -5.27 -8.37 -2.76
CA LYS A 163 -4.57 -8.84 -1.56
C LYS A 163 -5.06 -10.25 -1.21
N ILE A 164 -4.18 -11.23 -1.29
CA ILE A 164 -4.48 -12.64 -0.99
C ILE A 164 -4.48 -12.84 0.52
N HIS A 165 -3.35 -12.52 1.18
CA HIS A 165 -3.21 -12.53 2.63
C HIS A 165 -2.30 -11.40 3.11
N GLN A 166 -1.99 -11.34 4.41
CA GLN A 166 -1.27 -10.20 5.00
C GLN A 166 0.06 -9.89 4.30
N SER A 167 0.77 -10.89 3.84
CA SER A 167 2.11 -10.78 3.25
C SER A 167 2.13 -10.93 1.73
N ALA A 168 1.00 -11.28 1.06
CA ALA A 168 0.97 -11.53 -0.37
C ALA A 168 -0.12 -10.74 -1.09
N THR A 169 0.27 -10.11 -2.18
CA THR A 169 -0.60 -9.44 -3.14
C THR A 169 -0.42 -10.09 -4.50
N ALA A 170 -1.50 -10.51 -5.12
CA ALA A 170 -1.50 -11.02 -6.48
C ALA A 170 -1.76 -9.88 -7.46
N TYR A 171 -1.01 -9.89 -8.55
CA TYR A 171 -1.08 -8.92 -9.64
C TYR A 171 -1.58 -9.62 -10.89
N TYR A 172 -2.33 -8.89 -11.69
CA TYR A 172 -2.79 -9.37 -12.98
C TYR A 172 -1.61 -9.86 -13.83
N GLU A 173 -1.67 -11.11 -14.24
CA GLU A 173 -0.68 -11.72 -15.12
C GLU A 173 -1.15 -11.61 -16.57
N GLN A 174 -0.55 -10.65 -17.27
CA GLN A 174 -0.95 -10.39 -18.67
C GLN A 174 -0.54 -11.57 -19.57
N PRO A 175 -1.50 -12.17 -20.28
CA PRO A 175 -1.18 -13.25 -21.23
C PRO A 175 -0.48 -12.68 -22.47
N ILE A 176 0.38 -13.50 -23.06
CA ILE A 176 0.88 -13.30 -24.42
C ILE A 176 -0.15 -13.94 -25.34
N VAL A 177 -0.79 -13.17 -26.20
CA VAL A 177 -1.75 -13.70 -27.17
C VAL A 177 -1.00 -14.33 -28.33
N MET A 178 -1.22 -15.63 -28.52
CA MET A 178 -0.69 -16.36 -29.69
C MET A 178 -1.71 -16.40 -30.84
N SER A 179 -1.25 -16.66 -32.06
CA SER A 179 -2.08 -16.80 -33.26
C SER A 179 -3.13 -17.92 -33.15
N SER A 180 -2.97 -18.87 -32.22
CA SER A 180 -3.94 -19.92 -31.89
C SER A 180 -5.14 -19.44 -31.05
N GLY A 181 -5.16 -18.19 -30.62
CA GLY A 181 -6.20 -17.63 -29.76
C GLY A 181 -6.16 -18.09 -28.29
N LYS A 182 -5.27 -19.01 -27.93
CA LYS A 182 -5.11 -19.44 -26.53
C LYS A 182 -4.12 -18.53 -25.78
N PRO A 183 -4.45 -18.09 -24.57
CA PRO A 183 -3.52 -17.30 -23.78
C PRO A 183 -2.31 -18.12 -23.35
N VAL A 184 -1.13 -17.58 -23.59
CA VAL A 184 0.14 -18.15 -23.10
C VAL A 184 0.73 -17.15 -22.11
N TYR A 185 1.25 -17.66 -21.02
CA TYR A 185 1.80 -16.85 -19.95
C TYR A 185 3.33 -16.94 -19.94
N LYS A 186 3.97 -15.87 -19.47
CA LYS A 186 5.42 -15.81 -19.29
C LYS A 186 5.84 -16.78 -18.18
N GLU A 187 6.97 -17.43 -18.38
CA GLU A 187 7.64 -18.20 -17.33
C GLU A 187 8.05 -17.32 -16.17
N ARG A 188 7.87 -17.84 -14.96
CA ARG A 188 8.25 -17.15 -13.72
C ARG A 188 9.19 -18.06 -12.93
N TYR A 189 10.20 -17.45 -12.35
CA TYR A 189 11.16 -18.16 -11.49
C TYR A 189 10.51 -18.53 -10.16
N TRP A 190 10.80 -19.74 -9.70
CA TRP A 190 10.48 -20.20 -8.35
C TRP A 190 11.72 -20.81 -7.70
N SER A 191 11.80 -20.76 -6.38
CA SER A 191 12.81 -21.47 -5.60
C SER A 191 12.21 -21.96 -4.28
N SER A 192 12.79 -23.05 -3.77
CA SER A 192 12.39 -23.64 -2.48
C SER A 192 13.62 -23.86 -1.62
N TYR A 193 13.44 -23.86 -0.32
CA TYR A 193 14.53 -24.08 0.63
C TYR A 193 14.56 -25.52 1.19
N TYR A 194 13.69 -26.38 0.84
CA TYR A 194 13.55 -27.82 1.15
C TYR A 194 12.19 -28.33 0.66
#